data_3690092a97f3b66cfd0b38041607476b
#
_entry.id   3690092a97f3b66cfd0b38041607476b
#
_cell.length_a   1.000
_cell.length_b   1.000
_cell.length_c   1.000
_cell.angle_alpha   90.00
_cell.angle_beta   90.00
_cell.angle_gamma   90.00
#
_symmetry.space_group_name_H-M   'P 1'
#
loop_
_entity.id
_entity.type
_entity.pdbx_description
1 polymer ?
#
loop_
_entity_poly.entity_id
_entity_poly.type
_entity_poly.pdbx_seq_one_letter_code
_entity_poly.pdbx_strand_id
1 'polypeptide(L)'
;MSKEKETVSTEKNEKDTREQELWDRISTTEGAERAEVLDELSHIAYKRDNYIECLHLVDTSIEIYFKQGGLDLYLKELMHLYQGKVHCFEILKRHAEEAEMHEELAKMKDLDDDLEGQAEELRAAGRAWYKIDEWRKSLDNHIAAKAITYPDITTITMGIDLLNIGMALAKLKSYQDAIDSYLRARSLCKEAKDPEFVGWCDNYLALAYIALNNGPEARFHAQHYFNYTKVCEDLGMEAYSRYRLGAAHILCGEYEEAEKNLVRSLELLTLDNDKDWEDIVAVNKQLAKALVALNREEEAQKRLERIKTIEETIAA
;
A
#
# COMPACT_ATOMS: atom_id res chain seq x y z
N MET A 1 -34.10 -2.68 26.81
CA MET A 1 -33.42 -1.37 27.05
C MET A 1 -32.80 -1.22 28.46
N SER A 2 -33.29 -1.87 29.54
CA SER A 2 -32.74 -1.74 30.91
C SER A 2 -31.46 -2.61 31.11
N LYS A 3 -31.42 -3.86 30.62
CA LYS A 3 -30.29 -4.78 30.83
C LYS A 3 -29.03 -4.40 30.02
N GLU A 4 -29.17 -3.83 28.84
CA GLU A 4 -28.02 -3.37 28.03
C GLU A 4 -27.31 -2.13 28.63
N LYS A 5 -28.06 -1.24 29.30
CA LYS A 5 -27.50 -0.09 30.02
C LYS A 5 -26.77 -0.47 31.31
N GLU A 6 -27.22 -1.52 32.01
CA GLU A 6 -26.53 -2.03 33.21
C GLU A 6 -25.23 -2.76 32.85
N THR A 7 -25.20 -3.57 31.78
CA THR A 7 -23.99 -4.25 31.31
C THR A 7 -22.93 -3.27 30.85
N VAL A 8 -23.29 -2.25 30.08
CA VAL A 8 -22.35 -1.21 29.62
C VAL A 8 -21.80 -0.37 30.78
N SER A 9 -22.60 -0.11 31.81
CA SER A 9 -22.17 0.62 33.01
C SER A 9 -21.23 -0.20 33.91
N THR A 10 -21.44 -1.51 34.03
CA THR A 10 -20.55 -2.41 34.80
C THR A 10 -19.21 -2.62 34.09
N GLU A 11 -19.20 -2.86 32.79
CA GLU A 11 -17.96 -3.01 32.01
C GLU A 11 -17.10 -1.72 32.01
N LYS A 12 -17.72 -0.56 31.98
CA LYS A 12 -17.00 0.73 32.06
C LYS A 12 -16.37 0.94 33.45
N ASN A 13 -17.09 0.63 34.52
CA ASN A 13 -16.58 0.72 35.90
C ASN A 13 -15.42 -0.28 36.14
N GLU A 14 -15.49 -1.50 35.62
CA GLU A 14 -14.42 -2.49 35.74
C GLU A 14 -13.15 -2.08 34.99
N LYS A 15 -13.29 -1.50 33.80
CA LYS A 15 -12.15 -0.97 33.01
C LYS A 15 -11.46 0.21 33.69
N ASP A 16 -12.22 1.15 34.22
CA ASP A 16 -11.66 2.30 34.95
C ASP A 16 -10.96 1.86 36.25
N THR A 17 -11.46 0.82 36.92
CA THR A 17 -10.85 0.23 38.11
C THR A 17 -9.51 -0.45 37.76
N ARG A 18 -9.44 -1.23 36.66
CA ARG A 18 -8.22 -1.92 36.23
C ARG A 18 -7.12 -0.94 35.86
N GLU A 19 -7.45 0.12 35.16
CA GLU A 19 -6.47 1.15 34.80
C GLU A 19 -5.88 1.84 36.03
N GLN A 20 -6.72 2.20 37.00
CA GLN A 20 -6.26 2.80 38.24
C GLN A 20 -5.33 1.86 39.01
N GLU A 21 -5.67 0.56 39.10
CA GLU A 21 -4.79 -0.45 39.70
C GLU A 21 -3.42 -0.53 39.02
N LEU A 22 -3.36 -0.42 37.68
CA LEU A 22 -2.11 -0.43 36.93
C LEU A 22 -1.28 0.83 37.20
N TRP A 23 -1.92 2.01 37.26
CA TRP A 23 -1.22 3.25 37.64
C TRP A 23 -0.67 3.21 39.06
N ASP A 24 -1.39 2.62 40.00
CA ASP A 24 -0.90 2.43 41.39
C ASP A 24 0.29 1.46 41.42
N ARG A 25 0.27 0.38 40.60
CA ARG A 25 1.41 -0.56 40.48
C ARG A 25 2.67 0.09 39.90
N ILE A 26 2.57 1.02 38.96
CA ILE A 26 3.73 1.73 38.40
C ILE A 26 4.58 2.39 39.50
N SER A 27 3.92 2.89 40.56
CA SER A 27 4.62 3.55 41.65
C SER A 27 5.45 2.60 42.55
N THR A 28 5.17 1.29 42.47
CA THR A 28 5.74 0.23 43.29
C THR A 28 6.60 -0.78 42.53
N THR A 29 6.56 -0.74 41.17
CA THR A 29 7.33 -1.65 40.34
C THR A 29 8.55 -0.99 39.71
N GLU A 30 9.57 -1.78 39.44
CA GLU A 30 10.82 -1.35 38.79
C GLU A 30 11.25 -2.35 37.70
N GLY A 31 12.18 -1.93 36.83
CA GLY A 31 12.77 -2.80 35.81
C GLY A 31 11.70 -3.42 34.86
N ALA A 32 11.89 -4.68 34.51
CA ALA A 32 11.03 -5.39 33.58
C ALA A 32 9.54 -5.43 34.00
N GLU A 33 9.27 -5.61 35.31
CA GLU A 33 7.87 -5.62 35.80
C GLU A 33 7.18 -4.28 35.55
N ARG A 34 7.91 -3.16 35.70
CA ARG A 34 7.34 -1.85 35.35
C ARG A 34 7.07 -1.70 33.86
N ALA A 35 7.95 -2.26 33.01
CA ALA A 35 7.76 -2.25 31.56
C ALA A 35 6.50 -3.05 31.15
N GLU A 36 6.25 -4.21 31.78
CA GLU A 36 5.03 -5.00 31.55
C GLU A 36 3.75 -4.24 31.95
N VAL A 37 3.77 -3.53 33.09
CA VAL A 37 2.62 -2.70 33.51
C VAL A 37 2.35 -1.56 32.53
N LEU A 38 3.42 -0.93 32.00
CA LEU A 38 3.28 0.12 30.98
C LEU A 38 2.72 -0.43 29.68
N ASP A 39 3.08 -1.65 29.28
CA ASP A 39 2.53 -2.31 28.12
C ASP A 39 1.04 -2.62 28.30
N GLU A 40 0.60 -3.14 29.47
CA GLU A 40 -0.83 -3.30 29.77
C GLU A 40 -1.60 -1.97 29.68
N LEU A 41 -1.04 -0.87 30.17
CA LEU A 41 -1.63 0.47 30.06
C LEU A 41 -1.68 0.96 28.60
N SER A 42 -0.67 0.65 27.81
CA SER A 42 -0.63 1.00 26.39
C SER A 42 -1.80 0.36 25.60
N HIS A 43 -2.11 -0.89 25.93
CA HIS A 43 -3.28 -1.59 25.36
C HIS A 43 -4.62 -0.96 25.75
N ILE A 44 -4.72 -0.40 26.97
CA ILE A 44 -5.92 0.34 27.39
C ILE A 44 -6.05 1.64 26.60
N ALA A 45 -4.93 2.39 26.48
CA ALA A 45 -4.91 3.62 25.69
C ALA A 45 -5.26 3.36 24.21
N TYR A 46 -4.70 2.29 23.61
CA TYR A 46 -5.02 1.86 22.24
C TYR A 46 -6.53 1.57 22.06
N LYS A 47 -7.15 0.83 22.97
CA LYS A 47 -8.60 0.53 22.94
C LYS A 47 -9.51 1.74 23.13
N ARG A 48 -8.97 2.86 23.56
CA ARG A 48 -9.66 4.17 23.71
C ARG A 48 -9.34 5.11 22.55
N ASP A 49 -8.68 4.61 21.48
CA ASP A 49 -8.23 5.39 20.35
C ASP A 49 -7.23 6.51 20.71
N ASN A 50 -6.61 6.42 21.92
CA ASN A 50 -5.57 7.36 22.34
C ASN A 50 -4.18 6.87 21.93
N TYR A 51 -3.93 6.90 20.63
CA TYR A 51 -2.70 6.35 20.03
C TYR A 51 -1.44 7.12 20.43
N ILE A 52 -1.55 8.40 20.78
CA ILE A 52 -0.39 9.20 21.25
C ILE A 52 0.05 8.76 22.65
N GLU A 53 -0.90 8.55 23.57
CA GLU A 53 -0.60 8.00 24.90
C GLU A 53 -0.05 6.58 24.80
N CYS A 54 -0.68 5.74 23.93
CA CYS A 54 -0.21 4.40 23.67
C CYS A 54 1.28 4.41 23.23
N LEU A 55 1.65 5.22 22.25
CA LEU A 55 3.04 5.36 21.80
C LEU A 55 3.98 5.80 22.93
N HIS A 56 3.56 6.76 23.75
CA HIS A 56 4.40 7.23 24.87
C HIS A 56 4.65 6.13 25.92
N LEU A 57 3.61 5.35 26.26
CA LEU A 57 3.73 4.24 27.22
C LEU A 57 4.62 3.13 26.64
N VAL A 58 4.46 2.78 25.36
CA VAL A 58 5.28 1.81 24.65
C VAL A 58 6.74 2.26 24.59
N ASP A 59 7.01 3.53 24.25
CA ASP A 59 8.37 4.07 24.21
C ASP A 59 9.05 3.99 25.59
N THR A 60 8.31 4.30 26.64
CA THR A 60 8.83 4.20 28.02
C THR A 60 9.13 2.74 28.40
N SER A 61 8.29 1.79 28.00
CA SER A 61 8.50 0.36 28.22
C SER A 61 9.75 -0.12 27.47
N ILE A 62 9.91 0.25 26.21
CA ILE A 62 11.09 -0.07 25.39
C ILE A 62 12.38 0.45 26.05
N GLU A 63 12.40 1.71 26.53
CA GLU A 63 13.55 2.27 27.20
C GLU A 63 13.96 1.48 28.46
N ILE A 64 12.96 1.00 29.22
CA ILE A 64 13.22 0.19 30.42
C ILE A 64 13.85 -1.15 30.02
N TYR A 65 13.31 -1.86 29.03
CA TYR A 65 13.89 -3.13 28.57
C TYR A 65 15.32 -2.96 28.06
N PHE A 66 15.61 -1.89 27.31
CA PHE A 66 16.98 -1.62 26.87
C PHE A 66 17.96 -1.37 28.03
N LYS A 67 17.52 -0.69 29.09
CA LYS A 67 18.32 -0.48 30.30
C LYS A 67 18.56 -1.77 31.11
N GLN A 68 17.70 -2.78 30.94
CA GLN A 68 17.74 -4.06 31.63
C GLN A 68 18.49 -5.19 30.89
N GLY A 69 18.96 -4.93 29.67
CA GLY A 69 19.69 -5.92 28.87
C GLY A 69 19.31 -5.94 27.39
N GLY A 70 18.27 -5.20 27.01
CA GLY A 70 17.89 -5.00 25.61
C GLY A 70 17.55 -6.29 24.87
N LEU A 71 18.00 -6.38 23.63
CA LEU A 71 17.68 -7.50 22.72
C LEU A 71 18.20 -8.85 23.21
N ASP A 72 19.28 -8.88 24.01
CA ASP A 72 19.86 -10.14 24.53
C ASP A 72 18.91 -10.87 25.51
N LEU A 73 18.10 -10.11 26.25
CA LEU A 73 17.22 -10.66 27.29
C LEU A 73 15.72 -10.52 26.99
N TYR A 74 15.32 -9.53 26.18
CA TYR A 74 13.92 -9.13 26.03
C TYR A 74 13.50 -9.02 24.55
N LEU A 75 14.06 -9.87 23.68
CA LEU A 75 13.81 -9.81 22.23
C LEU A 75 12.32 -9.92 21.90
N LYS A 76 11.59 -10.84 22.54
CA LYS A 76 10.16 -11.09 22.25
C LYS A 76 9.27 -9.96 22.75
N GLU A 77 9.55 -9.44 23.94
CA GLU A 77 8.84 -8.32 24.52
C GLU A 77 9.06 -7.06 23.69
N LEU A 78 10.29 -6.82 23.25
CA LEU A 78 10.62 -5.70 22.36
C LEU A 78 9.91 -5.85 21.00
N MET A 79 9.94 -7.03 20.37
CA MET A 79 9.19 -7.27 19.14
C MET A 79 7.70 -6.98 19.30
N HIS A 80 7.09 -7.42 20.40
CA HIS A 80 5.68 -7.13 20.71
C HIS A 80 5.40 -5.62 20.79
N LEU A 81 6.23 -4.88 21.51
CA LEU A 81 6.10 -3.42 21.64
C LEU A 81 6.29 -2.68 20.32
N TYR A 82 7.24 -3.11 19.49
CA TYR A 82 7.44 -2.52 18.16
C TYR A 82 6.27 -2.80 17.21
N GLN A 83 5.65 -3.99 17.29
CA GLN A 83 4.40 -4.27 16.57
C GLN A 83 3.26 -3.36 17.01
N GLY A 84 3.14 -3.09 18.31
CA GLY A 84 2.18 -2.11 18.85
C GLY A 84 2.39 -0.71 18.26
N LYS A 85 3.65 -0.27 18.12
CA LYS A 85 3.98 1.02 17.47
C LYS A 85 3.58 1.02 15.99
N VAL A 86 3.85 -0.05 15.24
CA VAL A 86 3.44 -0.18 13.84
C VAL A 86 1.95 0.09 13.68
N HIS A 87 1.11 -0.60 14.46
CA HIS A 87 -0.34 -0.41 14.40
C HIS A 87 -0.77 1.04 14.71
N CYS A 88 -0.14 1.67 15.71
CA CYS A 88 -0.42 3.08 16.01
C CYS A 88 -0.04 4.00 14.84
N PHE A 89 1.15 3.82 14.25
CA PHE A 89 1.61 4.64 13.14
C PHE A 89 0.79 4.44 11.87
N GLU A 90 0.35 3.20 11.58
CA GLU A 90 -0.55 2.90 10.46
C GLU A 90 -1.87 3.66 10.59
N ILE A 91 -2.53 3.61 11.77
CA ILE A 91 -3.79 4.34 12.03
C ILE A 91 -3.58 5.85 11.94
N LEU A 92 -2.48 6.36 12.47
CA LEU A 92 -2.12 7.78 12.43
C LEU A 92 -1.62 8.23 11.04
N LYS A 93 -1.51 7.31 10.06
CA LYS A 93 -0.95 7.55 8.71
C LYS A 93 0.47 8.12 8.74
N ARG A 94 1.25 7.77 9.76
CA ARG A 94 2.65 8.15 9.94
C ARG A 94 3.56 7.11 9.25
N HIS A 95 3.47 7.06 7.92
CA HIS A 95 4.06 5.98 7.11
C HIS A 95 5.59 5.92 7.13
N ALA A 96 6.29 7.02 7.42
CA ALA A 96 7.73 6.99 7.59
C ALA A 96 8.11 6.19 8.84
N GLU A 97 7.48 6.50 9.97
CA GLU A 97 7.72 5.81 11.24
C GLU A 97 7.19 4.37 11.21
N GLU A 98 6.05 4.11 10.53
CA GLU A 98 5.56 2.76 10.23
C GLU A 98 6.65 1.93 9.54
N ALA A 99 7.27 2.48 8.48
CA ALA A 99 8.31 1.81 7.73
C ALA A 99 9.59 1.55 8.56
N GLU A 100 10.03 2.54 9.33
CA GLU A 100 11.20 2.40 10.22
C GLU A 100 10.97 1.30 11.28
N MET A 101 9.77 1.20 11.84
CA MET A 101 9.46 0.13 12.81
C MET A 101 9.46 -1.25 12.16
N HIS A 102 8.97 -1.39 10.94
CA HIS A 102 9.07 -2.64 10.18
C HIS A 102 10.53 -3.02 9.89
N GLU A 103 11.40 -2.06 9.55
CA GLU A 103 12.84 -2.33 9.38
C GLU A 103 13.52 -2.78 10.67
N GLU A 104 13.15 -2.21 11.82
CA GLU A 104 13.66 -2.67 13.14
C GLU A 104 13.13 -4.06 13.50
N LEU A 105 11.84 -4.33 13.26
CA LEU A 105 11.26 -5.66 13.46
C LEU A 105 11.93 -6.71 12.57
N ALA A 106 12.26 -6.39 11.33
CA ALA A 106 12.99 -7.29 10.44
C ALA A 106 14.37 -7.68 11.01
N LYS A 107 15.09 -6.75 11.63
CA LYS A 107 16.36 -7.04 12.32
C LYS A 107 16.14 -7.93 13.54
N MET A 108 15.08 -7.72 14.31
CA MET A 108 14.76 -8.55 15.47
C MET A 108 14.34 -9.96 15.05
N LYS A 109 13.61 -10.11 13.93
CA LYS A 109 13.26 -11.40 13.34
C LYS A 109 14.48 -12.18 12.86
N ASP A 110 15.48 -11.48 12.30
CA ASP A 110 16.78 -12.08 11.94
C ASP A 110 17.50 -12.64 13.18
N LEU A 111 17.48 -11.91 14.31
CA LEU A 111 18.04 -12.37 15.59
C LEU A 111 17.31 -13.58 16.20
N ASP A 112 16.02 -13.74 15.89
CA ASP A 112 15.16 -14.88 16.32
C ASP A 112 15.20 -16.06 15.34
N ASP A 113 16.05 -16.02 14.29
CA ASP A 113 16.13 -16.98 13.20
C ASP A 113 14.77 -17.15 12.44
N ASP A 114 13.88 -16.17 12.51
CA ASP A 114 12.57 -16.14 11.83
C ASP A 114 12.70 -15.50 10.44
N LEU A 115 13.23 -16.26 9.47
CA LEU A 115 13.46 -15.80 8.10
C LEU A 115 12.16 -15.39 7.36
N GLU A 116 11.05 -16.09 7.61
CA GLU A 116 9.76 -15.75 7.02
C GLU A 116 9.26 -14.42 7.57
N GLY A 117 9.24 -14.26 8.89
CA GLY A 117 8.88 -13.01 9.54
C GLY A 117 9.79 -11.86 9.13
N GLN A 118 11.11 -12.08 9.02
CA GLN A 118 12.04 -11.08 8.52
C GLN A 118 11.66 -10.60 7.11
N ALA A 119 11.38 -11.53 6.20
CA ALA A 119 10.97 -11.18 4.83
C ALA A 119 9.63 -10.44 4.79
N GLU A 120 8.67 -10.81 5.64
CA GLU A 120 7.36 -10.13 5.73
C GLU A 120 7.49 -8.70 6.23
N GLU A 121 8.29 -8.48 7.27
CA GLU A 121 8.54 -7.13 7.79
C GLU A 121 9.22 -6.23 6.75
N LEU A 122 10.21 -6.73 6.01
CA LEU A 122 10.84 -5.99 4.91
C LEU A 122 9.85 -5.67 3.78
N ARG A 123 8.93 -6.58 3.44
CA ARG A 123 7.85 -6.29 2.47
C ARG A 123 6.93 -5.18 2.97
N ALA A 124 6.60 -5.20 4.26
CA ALA A 124 5.76 -4.18 4.88
C ALA A 124 6.45 -2.81 4.88
N ALA A 125 7.73 -2.75 5.28
CA ALA A 125 8.55 -1.53 5.18
C ALA A 125 8.57 -0.98 3.74
N GLY A 126 8.82 -1.85 2.76
CA GLY A 126 8.82 -1.47 1.35
C GLY A 126 7.50 -0.86 0.89
N ARG A 127 6.37 -1.41 1.32
CA ARG A 127 5.03 -0.84 1.03
C ARG A 127 4.80 0.50 1.73
N ALA A 128 5.23 0.65 2.98
CA ALA A 128 5.08 1.90 3.72
C ALA A 128 5.92 3.02 3.10
N TRP A 129 7.19 2.74 2.73
CA TRP A 129 8.03 3.68 1.99
C TRP A 129 7.44 4.06 0.62
N TYR A 130 6.78 3.11 -0.07
CA TYR A 130 6.11 3.39 -1.34
C TYR A 130 4.97 4.40 -1.21
N LYS A 131 4.21 4.35 -0.11
CA LYS A 131 3.08 5.27 0.16
C LYS A 131 3.50 6.74 0.28
N ILE A 132 4.75 7.01 0.63
CA ILE A 132 5.29 8.37 0.84
C ILE A 132 6.35 8.77 -0.18
N ASP A 133 6.33 8.12 -1.34
CA ASP A 133 7.19 8.44 -2.49
C ASP A 133 8.70 8.20 -2.27
N GLU A 134 9.07 7.48 -1.21
CA GLU A 134 10.46 7.09 -0.94
C GLU A 134 10.85 5.83 -1.75
N TRP A 135 10.79 5.96 -3.07
CA TRP A 135 10.91 4.85 -4.04
C TRP A 135 12.20 4.04 -3.90
N ARG A 136 13.30 4.69 -3.54
CA ARG A 136 14.58 3.99 -3.37
C ARG A 136 14.56 3.09 -2.14
N LYS A 137 14.09 3.58 -1.01
CA LYS A 137 13.94 2.77 0.22
C LYS A 137 12.95 1.63 0.01
N SER A 138 11.84 1.90 -0.68
CA SER A 138 10.88 0.87 -1.07
C SER A 138 11.56 -0.24 -1.88
N LEU A 139 12.33 0.12 -2.92
CA LEU A 139 13.06 -0.82 -3.76
C LEU A 139 14.06 -1.66 -2.96
N ASP A 140 14.86 -1.01 -2.11
CA ASP A 140 15.91 -1.66 -1.33
C ASP A 140 15.30 -2.69 -0.37
N ASN A 141 14.18 -2.36 0.30
CA ASN A 141 13.45 -3.27 1.19
C ASN A 141 12.85 -4.47 0.43
N HIS A 142 12.22 -4.26 -0.73
CA HIS A 142 11.69 -5.36 -1.53
C HIS A 142 12.79 -6.27 -2.11
N ILE A 143 13.95 -5.72 -2.47
CA ILE A 143 15.11 -6.52 -2.90
C ILE A 143 15.64 -7.34 -1.72
N ALA A 144 15.75 -6.75 -0.53
CA ALA A 144 16.19 -7.46 0.67
C ALA A 144 15.22 -8.60 1.02
N ALA A 145 13.91 -8.35 1.05
CA ALA A 145 12.89 -9.36 1.28
C ALA A 145 12.99 -10.53 0.29
N LYS A 146 13.13 -10.22 -1.00
CA LYS A 146 13.27 -11.22 -2.06
C LYS A 146 14.56 -12.04 -1.94
N ALA A 147 15.61 -11.51 -1.36
CA ALA A 147 16.88 -12.23 -1.16
C ALA A 147 16.80 -13.30 -0.07
N ILE A 148 15.84 -13.17 0.85
CA ILE A 148 15.62 -14.13 1.93
C ILE A 148 14.85 -15.33 1.37
N THR A 149 15.41 -16.53 1.57
CA THR A 149 14.76 -17.80 1.21
C THR A 149 14.43 -18.61 2.45
N TYR A 150 13.21 -19.11 2.52
CA TYR A 150 12.73 -19.96 3.60
C TYR A 150 11.92 -21.14 3.03
N PRO A 151 11.75 -22.27 3.78
CA PRO A 151 11.20 -23.52 3.22
C PRO A 151 9.81 -23.38 2.62
N ASP A 152 8.96 -22.50 3.18
CA ASP A 152 7.56 -22.36 2.79
C ASP A 152 7.31 -21.22 1.80
N ILE A 153 8.38 -20.60 1.25
CA ILE A 153 8.20 -19.52 0.25
C ILE A 153 7.48 -20.06 -0.99
N THR A 154 6.38 -19.44 -1.34
CA THR A 154 5.56 -19.88 -2.47
C THR A 154 5.95 -19.19 -3.78
N THR A 155 5.62 -19.83 -4.91
CA THR A 155 5.82 -19.24 -6.24
C THR A 155 5.08 -17.91 -6.39
N ILE A 156 3.89 -17.79 -5.77
CA ILE A 156 3.12 -16.54 -5.79
C ILE A 156 3.81 -15.44 -4.99
N THR A 157 4.36 -15.75 -3.81
CA THR A 157 5.11 -14.78 -2.99
C THR A 157 6.30 -14.21 -3.75
N MET A 158 7.08 -15.08 -4.43
CA MET A 158 8.18 -14.64 -5.29
C MET A 158 7.71 -13.76 -6.45
N GLY A 159 6.53 -14.05 -7.01
CA GLY A 159 5.89 -13.23 -8.04
C GLY A 159 5.52 -11.84 -7.52
N ILE A 160 4.94 -11.76 -6.32
CA ILE A 160 4.56 -10.51 -5.66
C ILE A 160 5.80 -9.66 -5.34
N ASP A 161 6.88 -10.26 -4.85
CA ASP A 161 8.12 -9.54 -4.61
C ASP A 161 8.67 -8.88 -5.87
N LEU A 162 8.68 -9.60 -7.00
CA LEU A 162 9.11 -9.04 -8.29
C LEU A 162 8.15 -7.95 -8.80
N LEU A 163 6.85 -8.08 -8.56
CA LEU A 163 5.87 -7.06 -8.92
C LEU A 163 6.15 -5.76 -8.16
N ASN A 164 6.35 -5.83 -6.85
CA ASN A 164 6.64 -4.68 -6.01
C ASN A 164 7.99 -4.02 -6.37
N ILE A 165 9.03 -4.81 -6.66
CA ILE A 165 10.32 -4.32 -7.18
C ILE A 165 10.09 -3.56 -8.49
N GLY A 166 9.33 -4.12 -9.43
CA GLY A 166 8.98 -3.46 -10.68
C GLY A 166 8.23 -2.14 -10.47
N MET A 167 7.30 -2.08 -9.52
CA MET A 167 6.57 -0.85 -9.18
C MET A 167 7.52 0.25 -8.71
N ALA A 168 8.42 -0.04 -7.79
CA ALA A 168 9.42 0.92 -7.30
C ALA A 168 10.37 1.37 -8.43
N LEU A 169 10.84 0.45 -9.26
CA LEU A 169 11.69 0.76 -10.43
C LEU A 169 10.97 1.68 -11.43
N ALA A 170 9.69 1.44 -11.70
CA ALA A 170 8.89 2.29 -12.60
C ALA A 170 8.75 3.72 -12.06
N LYS A 171 8.55 3.88 -10.75
CA LYS A 171 8.53 5.20 -10.09
C LYS A 171 9.89 5.90 -10.17
N LEU A 172 10.98 5.15 -10.11
CA LEU A 172 12.35 5.64 -10.35
C LEU A 172 12.67 5.86 -11.84
N LYS A 173 11.68 5.67 -12.74
CA LYS A 173 11.79 5.79 -14.21
C LYS A 173 12.73 4.78 -14.86
N SER A 174 13.12 3.72 -14.15
CA SER A 174 13.89 2.58 -14.71
C SER A 174 12.92 1.60 -15.39
N TYR A 175 12.24 2.07 -16.43
CA TYR A 175 11.12 1.33 -17.05
C TYR A 175 11.53 -0.01 -17.64
N GLN A 176 12.73 -0.15 -18.20
CA GLN A 176 13.19 -1.42 -18.75
C GLN A 176 13.39 -2.47 -17.66
N ASP A 177 14.03 -2.10 -16.54
CA ASP A 177 14.23 -3.00 -15.40
C ASP A 177 12.89 -3.36 -14.74
N ALA A 178 11.94 -2.41 -14.72
CA ALA A 178 10.57 -2.65 -14.26
C ALA A 178 9.86 -3.69 -15.15
N ILE A 179 9.96 -3.57 -16.48
CA ILE A 179 9.39 -4.53 -17.43
C ILE A 179 9.95 -5.94 -17.20
N ASP A 180 11.27 -6.06 -17.05
CA ASP A 180 11.92 -7.35 -16.81
C ASP A 180 11.42 -7.98 -15.50
N SER A 181 11.24 -7.18 -14.46
CA SER A 181 10.67 -7.61 -13.18
C SER A 181 9.21 -8.04 -13.33
N TYR A 182 8.38 -7.27 -14.02
CA TYR A 182 6.97 -7.59 -14.25
C TYR A 182 6.78 -8.84 -15.10
N LEU A 183 7.58 -9.04 -16.15
CA LEU A 183 7.51 -10.25 -17.00
C LEU A 183 7.83 -11.51 -16.19
N ARG A 184 8.84 -11.44 -15.32
CA ARG A 184 9.19 -12.54 -14.42
C ARG A 184 8.09 -12.78 -13.38
N ALA A 185 7.56 -11.72 -12.76
CA ALA A 185 6.42 -11.78 -11.85
C ALA A 185 5.22 -12.47 -12.51
N ARG A 186 4.87 -12.02 -13.71
CA ARG A 186 3.77 -12.58 -14.51
C ARG A 186 3.93 -14.07 -14.77
N SER A 187 5.15 -14.51 -15.08
CA SER A 187 5.45 -15.93 -15.31
C SER A 187 5.20 -16.77 -14.07
N LEU A 188 5.68 -16.32 -12.89
CA LEU A 188 5.49 -16.98 -11.62
C LEU A 188 4.02 -17.00 -11.19
N CYS A 189 3.31 -15.89 -11.31
CA CYS A 189 1.87 -15.83 -11.00
C CYS A 189 1.04 -16.75 -11.92
N LYS A 190 1.43 -16.87 -13.20
CA LYS A 190 0.80 -17.81 -14.12
C LYS A 190 1.08 -19.26 -13.73
N GLU A 191 2.28 -19.60 -13.29
CA GLU A 191 2.64 -20.91 -12.77
C GLU A 191 1.84 -21.24 -11.51
N ALA A 192 1.69 -20.27 -10.60
CA ALA A 192 0.86 -20.37 -9.41
C ALA A 192 -0.65 -20.44 -9.71
N LYS A 193 -1.06 -20.23 -10.96
CA LYS A 193 -2.47 -20.18 -11.41
C LYS A 193 -3.28 -19.10 -10.71
N ASP A 194 -2.66 -17.96 -10.48
CA ASP A 194 -3.31 -16.80 -9.89
C ASP A 194 -3.62 -15.75 -10.97
N PRO A 195 -4.88 -15.70 -11.49
CA PRO A 195 -5.26 -14.78 -12.55
C PRO A 195 -5.28 -13.31 -12.09
N GLU A 196 -5.44 -13.05 -10.80
CA GLU A 196 -5.47 -11.69 -10.25
C GLU A 196 -4.10 -11.05 -10.39
N PHE A 197 -3.06 -11.69 -9.85
CA PHE A 197 -1.70 -11.15 -9.96
C PHE A 197 -1.18 -11.16 -11.40
N VAL A 198 -1.61 -12.08 -12.26
CA VAL A 198 -1.34 -12.01 -13.71
C VAL A 198 -1.96 -10.73 -14.30
N GLY A 199 -3.20 -10.41 -13.94
CA GLY A 199 -3.87 -9.18 -14.35
C GLY A 199 -3.14 -7.92 -13.88
N TRP A 200 -2.71 -7.88 -12.64
CA TRP A 200 -1.91 -6.77 -12.11
C TRP A 200 -0.57 -6.61 -12.84
N CYS A 201 0.13 -7.72 -13.13
CA CYS A 201 1.35 -7.66 -13.94
C CYS A 201 1.08 -7.07 -15.33
N ASP A 202 0.00 -7.50 -16.01
CA ASP A 202 -0.37 -6.96 -17.32
C ASP A 202 -0.73 -5.46 -17.24
N ASN A 203 -1.38 -4.99 -16.17
CA ASN A 203 -1.63 -3.56 -15.94
C ASN A 203 -0.32 -2.75 -15.86
N TYR A 204 0.64 -3.20 -15.05
CA TYR A 204 1.90 -2.49 -14.86
C TYR A 204 2.82 -2.59 -16.10
N LEU A 205 2.79 -3.71 -16.82
CA LEU A 205 3.46 -3.84 -18.11
C LEU A 205 2.92 -2.84 -19.14
N ALA A 206 1.58 -2.73 -19.24
CA ALA A 206 0.97 -1.74 -20.13
C ALA A 206 1.43 -0.32 -19.80
N LEU A 207 1.46 0.06 -18.51
CA LEU A 207 1.95 1.37 -18.06
C LEU A 207 3.42 1.62 -18.43
N ALA A 208 4.28 0.64 -18.19
CA ALA A 208 5.71 0.76 -18.46
C ALA A 208 5.97 0.89 -19.98
N TYR A 209 5.26 0.12 -20.81
CA TYR A 209 5.35 0.23 -22.26
C TYR A 209 4.75 1.54 -22.79
N ILE A 210 3.68 2.07 -22.18
CA ILE A 210 3.17 3.42 -22.49
C ILE A 210 4.23 4.47 -22.19
N ALA A 211 4.91 4.37 -21.06
CA ALA A 211 5.98 5.31 -20.68
C ALA A 211 7.17 5.26 -21.65
N LEU A 212 7.46 4.10 -22.24
CA LEU A 212 8.50 3.92 -23.28
C LEU A 212 8.00 4.20 -24.71
N ASN A 213 6.74 4.66 -24.89
CA ASN A 213 6.10 4.86 -26.19
C ASN A 213 6.09 3.60 -27.09
N ASN A 214 6.06 2.41 -26.50
CA ASN A 214 5.94 1.15 -27.23
C ASN A 214 4.45 0.75 -27.33
N GLY A 215 3.77 1.29 -28.34
CA GLY A 215 2.33 1.12 -28.55
C GLY A 215 1.89 -0.35 -28.69
N PRO A 216 2.51 -1.17 -29.57
CA PRO A 216 2.11 -2.57 -29.76
C PRO A 216 2.11 -3.40 -28.46
N GLU A 217 3.20 -3.35 -27.69
CA GLU A 217 3.32 -4.06 -26.41
C GLU A 217 2.37 -3.50 -25.34
N ALA A 218 2.26 -2.17 -25.27
CA ALA A 218 1.31 -1.52 -24.37
C ALA A 218 -0.12 -2.01 -24.64
N ARG A 219 -0.53 -2.06 -25.91
CA ARG A 219 -1.87 -2.53 -26.32
C ARG A 219 -2.06 -4.02 -25.99
N PHE A 220 -1.05 -4.85 -26.24
CA PHE A 220 -1.11 -6.28 -25.92
C PHE A 220 -1.43 -6.49 -24.43
N HIS A 221 -0.64 -5.89 -23.55
CA HIS A 221 -0.82 -6.05 -22.12
C HIS A 221 -2.08 -5.36 -21.59
N ALA A 222 -2.41 -4.16 -22.09
CA ALA A 222 -3.67 -3.48 -21.73
C ALA A 222 -4.91 -4.31 -22.10
N GLN A 223 -4.87 -5.02 -23.26
CA GLN A 223 -5.97 -5.90 -23.67
C GLN A 223 -6.09 -7.13 -22.75
N HIS A 224 -4.98 -7.70 -22.31
CA HIS A 224 -4.98 -8.81 -21.35
C HIS A 224 -5.56 -8.37 -20.00
N TYR A 225 -5.14 -7.21 -19.49
CA TYR A 225 -5.71 -6.64 -18.26
C TYR A 225 -7.20 -6.36 -18.40
N PHE A 226 -7.64 -5.76 -19.50
CA PHE A 226 -9.05 -5.52 -19.77
C PHE A 226 -9.90 -6.81 -19.82
N ASN A 227 -9.37 -7.87 -20.41
CA ASN A 227 -10.07 -9.15 -20.44
C ASN A 227 -10.23 -9.74 -19.02
N TYR A 228 -9.23 -9.57 -18.16
CA TYR A 228 -9.31 -9.95 -16.76
C TYR A 228 -10.38 -9.14 -16.01
N THR A 229 -10.38 -7.80 -16.13
CA THR A 229 -11.34 -6.93 -15.42
C THR A 229 -12.79 -7.18 -15.79
N LYS A 230 -13.06 -7.63 -17.01
CA LYS A 230 -14.41 -8.06 -17.42
C LYS A 230 -14.93 -9.26 -16.64
N VAL A 231 -14.06 -10.16 -16.21
CA VAL A 231 -14.45 -11.34 -15.44
C VAL A 231 -14.70 -10.98 -13.97
N CYS A 232 -14.01 -9.93 -13.48
CA CYS A 232 -14.16 -9.49 -12.10
C CYS A 232 -15.44 -8.69 -11.83
N GLU A 233 -16.11 -8.18 -12.86
CA GLU A 233 -17.32 -7.32 -12.77
C GLU A 233 -17.11 -6.06 -11.89
N ASP A 234 -15.84 -5.62 -11.73
CA ASP A 234 -15.46 -4.44 -10.96
C ASP A 234 -15.38 -3.22 -11.89
N LEU A 235 -16.25 -2.23 -11.65
CA LEU A 235 -16.36 -1.03 -12.49
C LEU A 235 -15.12 -0.12 -12.37
N GLY A 236 -14.47 -0.07 -11.20
CA GLY A 236 -13.25 0.69 -11.00
C GLY A 236 -12.10 0.07 -11.81
N MET A 237 -11.90 -1.24 -11.68
CA MET A 237 -10.90 -1.95 -12.49
C MET A 237 -11.18 -1.84 -13.99
N GLU A 238 -12.47 -1.90 -14.42
CA GLU A 238 -12.84 -1.68 -15.81
C GLU A 238 -12.45 -0.27 -16.28
N ALA A 239 -12.68 0.77 -15.46
CA ALA A 239 -12.31 2.14 -15.79
C ALA A 239 -10.82 2.28 -16.05
N TYR A 240 -9.98 1.74 -15.15
CA TYR A 240 -8.53 1.76 -15.32
C TYR A 240 -8.05 0.97 -16.54
N SER A 241 -8.58 -0.22 -16.78
CA SER A 241 -8.17 -1.02 -17.93
C SER A 241 -8.53 -0.35 -19.27
N ARG A 242 -9.67 0.31 -19.34
CA ARG A 242 -10.08 1.11 -20.51
C ARG A 242 -9.17 2.33 -20.70
N TYR A 243 -8.78 2.98 -19.64
CA TYR A 243 -7.79 4.07 -19.72
C TYR A 243 -6.46 3.58 -20.32
N ARG A 244 -5.94 2.42 -19.86
CA ARG A 244 -4.71 1.81 -20.41
C ARG A 244 -4.85 1.48 -21.89
N LEU A 245 -5.99 0.86 -22.28
CA LEU A 245 -6.29 0.57 -23.68
C LEU A 245 -6.34 1.84 -24.52
N GLY A 246 -7.06 2.87 -24.07
CA GLY A 246 -7.16 4.13 -24.79
C GLY A 246 -5.79 4.80 -24.99
N ALA A 247 -4.95 4.83 -23.95
CA ALA A 247 -3.60 5.38 -24.06
C ALA A 247 -2.71 4.55 -25.01
N ALA A 248 -2.83 3.23 -25.02
CA ALA A 248 -2.08 2.35 -25.92
C ALA A 248 -2.56 2.50 -27.37
N HIS A 249 -3.88 2.63 -27.62
CA HIS A 249 -4.42 2.90 -28.95
C HIS A 249 -3.93 4.24 -29.53
N ILE A 250 -3.77 5.29 -28.71
CA ILE A 250 -3.17 6.56 -29.16
C ILE A 250 -1.75 6.32 -29.69
N LEU A 251 -0.94 5.53 -28.99
CA LEU A 251 0.43 5.21 -29.39
C LEU A 251 0.49 4.37 -30.68
N CYS A 252 -0.60 3.63 -30.97
CA CYS A 252 -0.75 2.86 -32.22
C CYS A 252 -1.37 3.68 -33.37
N GLY A 253 -1.78 4.95 -33.13
CA GLY A 253 -2.49 5.76 -34.13
C GLY A 253 -3.95 5.39 -34.34
N GLU A 254 -4.54 4.61 -33.45
CA GLU A 254 -5.91 4.08 -33.52
C GLU A 254 -6.85 4.99 -32.70
N TYR A 255 -7.05 6.24 -33.18
CA TYR A 255 -7.62 7.32 -32.36
C TYR A 255 -9.12 7.14 -32.08
N GLU A 256 -9.89 6.53 -32.98
CA GLU A 256 -11.34 6.23 -32.79
C GLU A 256 -11.52 5.18 -31.66
N GLU A 257 -10.71 4.12 -31.64
CA GLU A 257 -10.75 3.13 -30.57
C GLU A 257 -10.22 3.71 -29.24
N ALA A 258 -9.24 4.61 -29.31
CA ALA A 258 -8.78 5.36 -28.15
C ALA A 258 -9.91 6.19 -27.53
N GLU A 259 -10.60 7.00 -28.34
CA GLU A 259 -11.74 7.82 -27.89
C GLU A 259 -12.80 6.96 -27.20
N LYS A 260 -13.25 5.87 -27.86
CA LYS A 260 -14.26 4.98 -27.32
C LYS A 260 -13.91 4.41 -25.93
N ASN A 261 -12.66 3.98 -25.76
CA ASN A 261 -12.21 3.44 -24.48
C ASN A 261 -12.06 4.54 -23.42
N LEU A 262 -11.52 5.71 -23.77
CA LEU A 262 -11.31 6.82 -22.84
C LEU A 262 -12.66 7.45 -22.41
N VAL A 263 -13.63 7.59 -23.30
CA VAL A 263 -14.98 8.05 -22.95
C VAL A 263 -15.61 7.10 -21.94
N ARG A 264 -15.55 5.79 -22.20
CA ARG A 264 -16.13 4.81 -21.28
C ARG A 264 -15.39 4.76 -19.94
N SER A 265 -14.06 4.91 -19.92
CA SER A 265 -13.28 5.07 -18.68
C SER A 265 -13.76 6.27 -17.86
N LEU A 266 -13.93 7.42 -18.52
CA LEU A 266 -14.39 8.65 -17.87
C LEU A 266 -15.82 8.51 -17.31
N GLU A 267 -16.73 7.87 -18.04
CA GLU A 267 -18.07 7.56 -17.54
C GLU A 267 -18.01 6.77 -16.24
N LEU A 268 -17.21 5.71 -16.19
CA LEU A 268 -17.09 4.83 -15.04
C LEU A 268 -16.46 5.57 -13.82
N LEU A 269 -15.38 6.33 -14.02
CA LEU A 269 -14.74 7.14 -12.98
C LEU A 269 -15.66 8.23 -12.41
N THR A 270 -16.67 8.65 -13.15
CA THR A 270 -17.62 9.69 -12.69
C THR A 270 -18.84 9.13 -11.99
N LEU A 271 -19.08 7.81 -12.04
CA LEU A 271 -20.18 7.15 -11.33
C LEU A 271 -19.93 7.07 -9.81
N ASP A 272 -18.65 7.04 -9.39
CA ASP A 272 -18.30 6.97 -7.99
C ASP A 272 -18.47 8.34 -7.32
N ASN A 273 -18.99 8.33 -6.09
CA ASN A 273 -19.10 9.53 -5.27
C ASN A 273 -17.74 10.00 -4.74
N ASP A 274 -16.80 9.06 -4.57
CA ASP A 274 -15.43 9.30 -4.10
C ASP A 274 -14.50 9.43 -5.31
N LYS A 275 -14.63 10.54 -6.03
CA LYS A 275 -13.97 10.77 -7.32
C LYS A 275 -12.47 10.93 -7.16
N ASP A 276 -11.71 10.07 -7.80
CA ASP A 276 -10.29 10.31 -8.04
C ASP A 276 -10.12 11.35 -9.16
N TRP A 277 -9.92 12.59 -8.74
CA TRP A 277 -9.79 13.72 -9.65
C TRP A 277 -8.52 13.65 -10.51
N GLU A 278 -7.44 13.05 -10.00
CA GLU A 278 -6.18 12.90 -10.73
C GLU A 278 -6.37 11.97 -11.93
N ASP A 279 -7.06 10.84 -11.73
CA ASP A 279 -7.38 9.91 -12.81
C ASP A 279 -8.33 10.52 -13.84
N ILE A 280 -9.34 11.27 -13.40
CA ILE A 280 -10.24 11.99 -14.30
C ILE A 280 -9.46 12.99 -15.16
N VAL A 281 -8.52 13.72 -14.58
CA VAL A 281 -7.62 14.64 -15.31
C VAL A 281 -6.74 13.86 -16.31
N ALA A 282 -6.16 12.74 -15.89
CA ALA A 282 -5.31 11.91 -16.75
C ALA A 282 -6.07 11.38 -17.98
N VAL A 283 -7.31 10.87 -17.78
CA VAL A 283 -8.17 10.40 -18.88
C VAL A 283 -8.53 11.54 -19.82
N ASN A 284 -8.94 12.72 -19.31
CA ASN A 284 -9.27 13.88 -20.15
C ASN A 284 -8.05 14.38 -20.96
N LYS A 285 -6.83 14.32 -20.41
CA LYS A 285 -5.58 14.64 -21.13
C LYS A 285 -5.37 13.72 -22.33
N GLN A 286 -5.58 12.43 -22.17
CA GLN A 286 -5.43 11.47 -23.28
C GLN A 286 -6.57 11.62 -24.30
N LEU A 287 -7.81 11.85 -23.83
CA LEU A 287 -8.96 12.05 -24.72
C LEU A 287 -8.78 13.32 -25.58
N ALA A 288 -8.27 14.42 -24.99
CA ALA A 288 -7.95 15.62 -25.77
C ALA A 288 -6.92 15.34 -26.88
N LYS A 289 -5.89 14.52 -26.62
CA LYS A 289 -4.90 14.12 -27.64
C LYS A 289 -5.56 13.34 -28.77
N ALA A 290 -6.43 12.37 -28.46
CA ALA A 290 -7.13 11.58 -29.45
C ALA A 290 -8.05 12.47 -30.33
N LEU A 291 -8.78 13.40 -29.71
CA LEU A 291 -9.68 14.34 -30.41
C LEU A 291 -8.93 15.29 -31.35
N VAL A 292 -7.77 15.80 -30.94
CA VAL A 292 -6.89 16.62 -31.81
C VAL A 292 -6.47 15.79 -33.04
N ALA A 293 -6.04 14.56 -32.84
CA ALA A 293 -5.62 13.69 -33.94
C ALA A 293 -6.77 13.32 -34.90
N LEU A 294 -8.02 13.40 -34.42
CA LEU A 294 -9.26 13.23 -35.21
C LEU A 294 -9.75 14.55 -35.85
N ASN A 295 -8.98 15.66 -35.77
CA ASN A 295 -9.33 16.99 -36.24
C ASN A 295 -10.63 17.55 -35.58
N ARG A 296 -10.84 17.24 -34.29
CA ARG A 296 -11.98 17.71 -33.47
C ARG A 296 -11.51 18.66 -32.37
N GLU A 297 -10.86 19.78 -32.78
CA GLU A 297 -10.20 20.73 -31.90
C GLU A 297 -11.14 21.38 -30.88
N GLU A 298 -12.38 21.70 -31.28
CA GLU A 298 -13.37 22.32 -30.36
C GLU A 298 -13.72 21.37 -29.19
N GLU A 299 -13.82 20.09 -29.45
CA GLU A 299 -14.10 19.09 -28.41
C GLU A 299 -12.87 18.85 -27.53
N ALA A 300 -11.69 18.83 -28.12
CA ALA A 300 -10.44 18.77 -27.37
C ALA A 300 -10.30 19.96 -26.42
N GLN A 301 -10.61 21.18 -26.89
CA GLN A 301 -10.56 22.38 -26.09
C GLN A 301 -11.51 22.31 -24.88
N LYS A 302 -12.73 21.80 -25.05
CA LYS A 302 -13.66 21.56 -23.94
C LYS A 302 -13.10 20.61 -22.88
N ARG A 303 -12.32 19.59 -23.29
CA ARG A 303 -11.65 18.70 -22.36
C ARG A 303 -10.54 19.40 -21.57
N LEU A 304 -9.75 20.26 -22.23
CA LEU A 304 -8.71 21.05 -21.57
C LEU A 304 -9.29 22.06 -20.59
N GLU A 305 -10.41 22.70 -20.94
CA GLU A 305 -11.14 23.59 -20.02
C GLU A 305 -11.67 22.83 -18.79
N ARG A 306 -12.18 21.61 -19.00
CA ARG A 306 -12.63 20.77 -17.89
C ARG A 306 -11.48 20.40 -16.96
N ILE A 307 -10.29 20.09 -17.48
CA ILE A 307 -9.08 19.82 -16.68
C ILE A 307 -8.76 21.03 -15.80
N LYS A 308 -8.73 22.23 -16.40
CA LYS A 308 -8.44 23.46 -15.66
C LYS A 308 -9.43 23.69 -14.51
N THR A 309 -10.72 23.48 -14.74
CA THR A 309 -11.75 23.61 -13.70
C THR A 309 -11.52 22.60 -12.56
N ILE A 310 -11.12 21.37 -12.86
CA ILE A 310 -10.84 20.34 -11.86
C ILE A 310 -9.59 20.73 -11.05
N GLU A 311 -8.51 21.13 -11.71
CA GLU A 311 -7.26 21.55 -11.05
C GLU A 311 -7.48 22.75 -10.13
N GLU A 312 -8.32 23.73 -10.53
CA GLU A 312 -8.75 24.85 -9.69
C GLU A 312 -9.58 24.39 -8.47
N THR A 313 -10.40 23.37 -8.63
CA THR A 313 -11.24 22.82 -7.54
C THR A 313 -10.40 22.04 -6.50
N ILE A 314 -9.35 21.35 -6.94
CA ILE A 314 -8.43 20.61 -6.05
C ILE A 314 -7.55 21.58 -5.25
N ALA A 315 -7.20 22.73 -5.85
CA ALA A 315 -6.33 23.73 -5.24
C ALA A 315 -7.05 24.65 -4.22
N ALA A 316 -8.37 24.68 -4.19
CA ALA A 316 -9.22 25.49 -3.31
C ALA A 316 -9.57 24.76 -2.01
#